data_1e006cee25c5fdd5e750cd432c67e392
#
_entry.id   1e006cee25c5fdd5e750cd432c67e392
#
_cell.length_a   1.000
_cell.length_b   1.000
_cell.length_c   1.000
_cell.angle_alpha   90.00
_cell.angle_beta   90.00
_cell.angle_gamma   90.00
#
_symmetry.space_group_name_H-M   'P 1'
#
loop_
_entity.id
_entity.type
_entity.pdbx_description
1 polymer ?
#
loop_
_entity_poly.entity_id
_entity_poly.type
_entity_poly.pdbx_seq_one_letter_code
_entity_poly.pdbx_strand_id
1 'polypeptide(L)'
;MGGRAKCLLEVQGQSMLERLVCAVRGLGLHTPVLVLGHHAAEIRAHVATWPEHLTPRQVVNPTPEDDPASSLHLGLRALDADVQAVMVLLADQPLIHAADIGAVLNAFQRRPAGRQVLVPTVNGVPGHPVVFDAAVRADLLAAPGTGLRQWRAAHPQATLPWVVDNPHHTRDLDTPEDVETLARDTGWTCRWPEAASGVNTDPAGT
;
A
#
# COMPACT_ATOMS: atom_id res chain seq x y z
N MET A 1 2.04 -11.65 -14.09
CA MET A 1 2.35 -12.19 -12.75
C MET A 1 1.52 -13.45 -12.39
N GLY A 2 0.82 -14.08 -13.34
CA GLY A 2 0.24 -15.44 -13.21
C GLY A 2 -0.81 -15.64 -12.10
N GLY A 3 -1.61 -14.65 -11.78
CA GLY A 3 -2.70 -14.78 -10.79
C GLY A 3 -2.22 -14.89 -9.32
N ARG A 4 -0.97 -14.58 -9.02
CA ARG A 4 -0.43 -14.56 -7.65
C ARG A 4 -0.58 -13.19 -7.00
N ALA A 5 -0.70 -13.15 -5.67
CA ALA A 5 -0.69 -11.91 -4.89
C ALA A 5 0.69 -11.24 -4.96
N LYS A 6 0.84 -10.20 -5.77
CA LYS A 6 2.14 -9.51 -6.00
C LYS A 6 2.83 -9.10 -4.70
N CYS A 7 2.08 -8.62 -3.73
CA CYS A 7 2.59 -8.17 -2.44
C CYS A 7 3.26 -9.29 -1.60
N LEU A 8 3.04 -10.57 -1.96
CA LEU A 8 3.67 -11.72 -1.33
C LEU A 8 4.99 -12.11 -1.99
N LEU A 9 5.41 -11.48 -3.09
CA LEU A 9 6.75 -11.68 -3.63
C LEU A 9 7.78 -11.38 -2.53
N GLU A 10 8.64 -12.33 -2.27
CA GLU A 10 9.73 -12.18 -1.32
C GLU A 10 10.89 -11.43 -1.97
N VAL A 11 11.32 -10.39 -1.29
CA VAL A 11 12.51 -9.60 -1.62
C VAL A 11 13.47 -9.70 -0.43
N GLN A 12 14.65 -10.26 -0.65
CA GLN A 12 15.63 -10.52 0.41
C GLN A 12 15.06 -11.37 1.57
N GLY A 13 14.18 -12.34 1.26
CA GLY A 13 13.62 -13.29 2.23
C GLY A 13 12.42 -12.76 3.03
N GLN A 14 11.90 -11.57 2.73
CA GLN A 14 10.66 -11.04 3.31
C GLN A 14 9.69 -10.65 2.21
N SER A 15 8.39 -10.88 2.38
CA SER A 15 7.38 -10.41 1.43
C SER A 15 7.38 -8.87 1.34
N MET A 16 7.04 -8.34 0.15
CA MET A 16 6.94 -6.88 -0.03
C MET A 16 5.97 -6.26 0.97
N LEU A 17 4.86 -6.95 1.26
CA LEU A 17 3.88 -6.51 2.24
C LEU A 17 4.47 -6.44 3.65
N GLU A 18 5.21 -7.47 4.08
CA GLU A 18 5.86 -7.48 5.41
C GLU A 18 6.89 -6.37 5.52
N ARG A 19 7.73 -6.17 4.51
CA ARG A 19 8.72 -5.07 4.45
C ARG A 19 8.05 -3.70 4.62
N LEU A 20 6.92 -3.49 3.93
CA LEU A 20 6.17 -2.24 4.01
C LEU A 20 5.57 -2.02 5.40
N VAL A 21 4.96 -3.05 5.99
CA VAL A 21 4.40 -2.97 7.35
C VAL A 21 5.51 -2.73 8.38
N CYS A 22 6.66 -3.41 8.27
CA CYS A 22 7.82 -3.17 9.11
C CYS A 22 8.32 -1.72 9.00
N ALA A 23 8.36 -1.15 7.80
CA ALA A 23 8.77 0.23 7.58
C ALA A 23 7.81 1.23 8.28
N VAL A 24 6.50 1.00 8.18
CA VAL A 24 5.46 1.80 8.85
C VAL A 24 5.58 1.70 10.38
N ARG A 25 5.70 0.48 10.90
CA ARG A 25 5.79 0.23 12.35
C ARG A 25 7.09 0.77 12.95
N GLY A 26 8.20 0.67 12.22
CA GLY A 26 9.51 1.22 12.63
C GLY A 26 9.52 2.73 12.81
N LEU A 27 8.58 3.45 12.21
CA LEU A 27 8.39 4.90 12.39
C LEU A 27 7.47 5.25 13.57
N GLY A 28 6.99 4.28 14.33
CA GLY A 28 6.07 4.51 15.43
C GLY A 28 4.67 4.98 14.99
N LEU A 29 4.30 4.77 13.74
CA LEU A 29 2.97 5.11 13.21
C LEU A 29 1.91 4.14 13.74
N HIS A 30 0.65 4.57 13.67
CA HIS A 30 -0.49 3.73 14.02
C HIS A 30 -0.50 2.40 13.25
N THR A 31 -1.17 1.40 13.81
CA THR A 31 -1.36 0.11 13.13
C THR A 31 -2.02 0.32 11.77
N PRO A 32 -1.37 -0.11 10.66
CA PRO A 32 -1.94 0.10 9.34
C PRO A 32 -3.21 -0.72 9.12
N VAL A 33 -4.11 -0.18 8.31
CA VAL A 33 -5.27 -0.91 7.79
C VAL A 33 -4.88 -1.51 6.43
N LEU A 34 -4.92 -2.82 6.34
CA LEU A 34 -4.69 -3.57 5.11
C LEU A 34 -6.03 -3.89 4.45
N VAL A 35 -6.25 -3.32 3.27
CA VAL A 35 -7.43 -3.62 2.47
C VAL A 35 -7.12 -4.71 1.48
N LEU A 36 -7.89 -5.79 1.54
CA LEU A 36 -7.70 -7.01 0.76
C LEU A 36 -8.76 -7.13 -0.32
N GLY A 37 -8.35 -7.50 -1.52
CA GLY A 37 -9.22 -7.79 -2.66
C GLY A 37 -9.13 -9.26 -3.10
N HIS A 38 -8.80 -9.50 -4.38
CA HIS A 38 -8.83 -10.81 -5.02
C HIS A 38 -8.08 -11.94 -4.31
N HIS A 39 -6.94 -11.65 -3.68
CA HIS A 39 -6.10 -12.64 -3.00
C HIS A 39 -6.25 -12.62 -1.48
N ALA A 40 -7.43 -12.20 -0.97
CA ALA A 40 -7.65 -12.00 0.46
C ALA A 40 -7.30 -13.23 1.30
N ALA A 41 -7.70 -14.43 0.89
CA ALA A 41 -7.45 -15.67 1.63
C ALA A 41 -5.94 -15.98 1.73
N GLU A 42 -5.21 -15.88 0.62
CA GLU A 42 -3.77 -16.13 0.53
C GLU A 42 -2.99 -15.11 1.40
N ILE A 43 -3.31 -13.83 1.26
CA ILE A 43 -2.64 -12.75 2.02
C ILE A 43 -2.94 -12.90 3.52
N ARG A 44 -4.18 -13.22 3.90
CA ARG A 44 -4.54 -13.43 5.31
C ARG A 44 -3.80 -14.61 5.92
N ALA A 45 -3.68 -15.73 5.21
CA ALA A 45 -2.91 -16.89 5.66
C ALA A 45 -1.44 -16.52 5.89
N HIS A 46 -0.84 -15.73 4.99
CA HIS A 46 0.52 -15.24 5.14
C HIS A 46 0.67 -14.30 6.35
N VAL A 47 -0.21 -13.31 6.49
CA VAL A 47 -0.19 -12.36 7.63
C VAL A 47 -0.40 -13.07 8.96
N ALA A 48 -1.18 -14.16 9.01
CA ALA A 48 -1.41 -14.93 10.21
C ALA A 48 -0.14 -15.61 10.78
N THR A 49 0.92 -15.71 9.98
CA THR A 49 2.23 -16.24 10.45
C THR A 49 3.10 -15.16 11.10
N TRP A 50 2.69 -13.89 11.04
CA TRP A 50 3.49 -12.79 11.55
C TRP A 50 3.36 -12.61 13.06
N PRO A 51 4.37 -12.04 13.73
CA PRO A 51 4.23 -11.62 15.12
C PRO A 51 3.07 -10.64 15.30
N GLU A 52 2.36 -10.74 16.43
CA GLU A 52 1.17 -9.90 16.71
C GLU A 52 1.43 -8.40 16.54
N HIS A 53 2.59 -7.91 16.99
CA HIS A 53 2.95 -6.49 16.89
C HIS A 53 3.14 -5.98 15.46
N LEU A 54 3.28 -6.86 14.47
CA LEU A 54 3.35 -6.52 13.04
C LEU A 54 2.01 -6.73 12.33
N THR A 55 1.05 -7.41 12.96
CA THR A 55 -0.22 -7.75 12.30
C THR A 55 -1.06 -6.50 12.06
N PRO A 56 -1.37 -6.15 10.78
CA PRO A 56 -2.22 -5.01 10.45
C PRO A 56 -3.69 -5.32 10.73
N ARG A 57 -4.51 -4.27 10.93
CA ARG A 57 -5.96 -4.41 10.88
C ARG A 57 -6.38 -4.76 9.45
N GLN A 58 -7.13 -5.83 9.25
CA GLN A 58 -7.49 -6.31 7.93
C GLN A 58 -8.97 -6.06 7.64
N VAL A 59 -9.27 -5.52 6.46
CA VAL A 59 -10.62 -5.41 5.89
C VAL A 59 -10.64 -6.03 4.50
N VAL A 60 -11.73 -6.71 4.17
CA VAL A 60 -11.88 -7.36 2.86
C VAL A 60 -12.85 -6.55 2.01
N ASN A 61 -12.43 -6.21 0.81
CA ASN A 61 -13.30 -5.69 -0.23
C ASN A 61 -13.92 -6.88 -0.98
N PRO A 62 -15.23 -7.09 -0.88
CA PRO A 62 -15.90 -8.24 -1.51
C PRO A 62 -16.01 -8.09 -3.03
N THR A 63 -15.96 -6.86 -3.55
CA THR A 63 -16.17 -6.54 -4.97
C THR A 63 -15.10 -5.53 -5.45
N PRO A 64 -13.82 -5.95 -5.47
CA PRO A 64 -12.72 -5.02 -5.77
C PRO A 64 -12.71 -4.51 -7.22
N GLU A 65 -13.44 -5.18 -8.14
CA GLU A 65 -13.56 -4.80 -9.54
C GLU A 65 -14.62 -3.75 -9.83
N ASP A 66 -15.65 -3.67 -8.99
CA ASP A 66 -16.86 -2.87 -9.28
C ASP A 66 -16.60 -1.37 -9.21
N ASP A 67 -15.72 -0.96 -8.30
CA ASP A 67 -15.38 0.45 -8.09
C ASP A 67 -13.93 0.58 -7.60
N PRO A 68 -13.05 1.21 -8.38
CA PRO A 68 -11.67 1.45 -7.97
C PRO A 68 -11.51 2.24 -6.65
N ALA A 69 -12.53 3.03 -6.27
CA ALA A 69 -12.53 3.78 -5.02
C ALA A 69 -12.98 2.96 -3.81
N SER A 70 -13.65 1.82 -4.02
CA SER A 70 -14.26 1.01 -2.96
C SER A 70 -13.25 0.58 -1.90
N SER A 71 -12.07 0.13 -2.31
CA SER A 71 -10.99 -0.26 -1.40
C SER A 71 -10.51 0.91 -0.53
N LEU A 72 -10.36 2.10 -1.12
CA LEU A 72 -10.00 3.30 -0.37
C LEU A 72 -11.05 3.60 0.70
N HIS A 73 -12.32 3.62 0.33
CA HIS A 73 -13.43 3.89 1.25
C HIS A 73 -13.52 2.89 2.40
N LEU A 74 -13.31 1.59 2.13
CA LEU A 74 -13.26 0.56 3.17
C LEU A 74 -12.11 0.81 4.16
N GLY A 75 -10.93 1.12 3.64
CA GLY A 75 -9.78 1.51 4.46
C GLY A 75 -10.06 2.73 5.34
N LEU A 76 -10.62 3.80 4.74
CA LEU A 76 -10.93 5.04 5.46
C LEU A 76 -11.96 4.86 6.58
N ARG A 77 -12.96 3.99 6.38
CA ARG A 77 -13.97 3.66 7.41
C ARG A 77 -13.38 2.84 8.55
N ALA A 78 -12.36 2.04 8.28
CA ALA A 78 -11.70 1.21 9.29
C ALA A 78 -10.68 1.97 10.14
N LEU A 79 -10.31 3.21 9.77
CA LEU A 79 -9.43 4.05 10.58
C LEU A 79 -10.20 4.64 11.77
N ASP A 80 -9.50 4.86 12.87
CA ASP A 80 -10.06 5.50 14.06
C ASP A 80 -10.51 6.93 13.74
N ALA A 81 -11.50 7.43 14.52
CA ALA A 81 -12.17 8.70 14.21
C ALA A 81 -11.26 9.93 14.41
N ASP A 82 -10.28 9.83 15.29
CA ASP A 82 -9.36 10.90 15.69
C ASP A 82 -8.12 11.02 14.81
N VAL A 83 -8.00 10.19 13.75
CA VAL A 83 -6.89 10.25 12.80
C VAL A 83 -6.85 11.59 12.08
N GLN A 84 -5.75 12.34 12.25
CA GLN A 84 -5.56 13.69 11.72
C GLN A 84 -5.06 13.70 10.28
N ALA A 85 -4.38 12.64 9.87
CA ALA A 85 -3.87 12.48 8.51
C ALA A 85 -3.88 11.01 8.11
N VAL A 86 -4.11 10.76 6.83
CA VAL A 86 -4.11 9.42 6.24
C VAL A 86 -2.99 9.32 5.21
N MET A 87 -2.23 8.23 5.27
CA MET A 87 -1.24 7.88 4.25
C MET A 87 -1.72 6.66 3.49
N VAL A 88 -1.74 6.75 2.17
CA VAL A 88 -2.05 5.63 1.28
C VAL A 88 -0.75 5.10 0.70
N LEU A 89 -0.50 3.81 0.95
CA LEU A 89 0.66 3.07 0.45
C LEU A 89 0.19 1.97 -0.50
N LEU A 90 1.03 1.62 -1.46
CA LEU A 90 0.79 0.50 -2.38
C LEU A 90 1.73 -0.65 -2.03
N ALA A 91 1.18 -1.87 -1.96
CA ALA A 91 1.94 -3.05 -1.55
C ALA A 91 2.76 -3.70 -2.68
N ASP A 92 2.73 -3.12 -3.88
CA ASP A 92 3.49 -3.52 -5.06
C ASP A 92 4.69 -2.60 -5.36
N GLN A 93 5.03 -1.70 -4.44
CA GLN A 93 6.20 -0.80 -4.52
C GLN A 93 7.36 -1.31 -3.66
N PRO A 94 8.27 -2.14 -4.21
CA PRO A 94 9.29 -2.86 -3.44
C PRO A 94 10.37 -1.96 -2.84
N LEU A 95 10.57 -0.77 -3.42
CA LEU A 95 11.65 0.13 -3.03
C LEU A 95 11.26 1.10 -1.91
N ILE A 96 9.96 1.26 -1.62
CA ILE A 96 9.50 2.13 -0.53
C ILE A 96 9.95 1.55 0.82
N HIS A 97 10.63 2.38 1.60
CA HIS A 97 11.13 2.04 2.91
C HIS A 97 10.88 3.17 3.94
N ALA A 98 11.29 2.97 5.19
CA ALA A 98 11.02 3.91 6.28
C ALA A 98 11.52 5.34 6.01
N ALA A 99 12.67 5.51 5.35
CA ALA A 99 13.19 6.85 5.04
C ALA A 99 12.31 7.57 4.03
N ASP A 100 11.77 6.89 3.01
CA ASP A 100 10.84 7.46 2.02
C ASP A 100 9.54 7.89 2.68
N ILE A 101 8.96 7.01 3.51
CA ILE A 101 7.75 7.30 4.30
C ILE A 101 7.97 8.51 5.21
N GLY A 102 9.09 8.54 5.94
CA GLY A 102 9.47 9.64 6.81
C GLY A 102 9.65 10.96 6.06
N ALA A 103 10.24 10.94 4.85
CA ALA A 103 10.41 12.12 4.01
C ALA A 103 9.06 12.70 3.56
N VAL A 104 8.12 11.83 3.13
CA VAL A 104 6.75 12.23 2.75
C VAL A 104 6.01 12.85 3.94
N LEU A 105 6.09 12.23 5.14
CA LEU A 105 5.47 12.76 6.36
C LEU A 105 6.04 14.14 6.74
N ASN A 106 7.36 14.30 6.70
CA ASN A 106 8.03 15.57 6.98
C ASN A 106 7.61 16.66 5.98
N ALA A 107 7.53 16.33 4.69
CA ALA A 107 7.06 17.24 3.67
C ALA A 107 5.59 17.64 3.89
N PHE A 108 4.73 16.68 4.26
CA PHE A 108 3.33 16.95 4.57
C PHE A 108 3.16 17.85 5.80
N GLN A 109 3.94 17.64 6.85
CA GLN A 109 3.92 18.49 8.05
C GLN A 109 4.31 19.94 7.75
N ARG A 110 5.25 20.15 6.81
CA ARG A 110 5.75 21.48 6.40
C ARG A 110 4.98 22.11 5.23
N ARG A 111 3.89 21.47 4.79
CA ARG A 111 3.13 21.97 3.65
C ARG A 111 2.56 23.37 3.90
N PRO A 112 2.44 24.21 2.86
CA PRO A 112 1.79 25.51 2.98
C PRO A 112 0.33 25.37 3.43
N ALA A 113 -0.17 26.38 4.13
CA ALA A 113 -1.57 26.46 4.52
C ALA A 113 -2.50 26.33 3.30
N GLY A 114 -3.62 25.62 3.45
CA GLY A 114 -4.56 25.34 2.36
C GLY A 114 -4.18 24.15 1.47
N ARG A 115 -2.98 23.57 1.62
CA ARG A 115 -2.62 22.31 0.97
C ARG A 115 -3.06 21.14 1.85
N GLN A 116 -3.98 20.34 1.37
CA GLN A 116 -4.59 19.25 2.12
C GLN A 116 -4.11 17.87 1.70
N VAL A 117 -3.61 17.75 0.47
CA VAL A 117 -3.05 16.51 -0.10
C VAL A 117 -1.62 16.76 -0.54
N LEU A 118 -0.70 15.86 -0.20
CA LEU A 118 0.66 15.83 -0.74
C LEU A 118 0.87 14.57 -1.57
N VAL A 119 1.45 14.76 -2.77
CA VAL A 119 1.72 13.69 -3.73
C VAL A 119 3.17 13.77 -4.16
N PRO A 120 4.01 12.77 -3.87
CA PRO A 120 5.33 12.69 -4.48
C PRO A 120 5.21 12.69 -5.99
N THR A 121 6.08 13.45 -6.65
CA THR A 121 6.06 13.58 -8.11
C THR A 121 7.48 13.46 -8.63
N VAL A 122 7.73 12.43 -9.42
CA VAL A 122 9.03 12.13 -10.02
C VAL A 122 8.93 12.35 -11.52
N ASN A 123 9.72 13.26 -12.07
CA ASN A 123 9.70 13.60 -13.49
C ASN A 123 8.29 13.92 -14.04
N GLY A 124 7.44 14.57 -13.21
CA GLY A 124 6.06 14.90 -13.57
C GLY A 124 5.05 13.76 -13.36
N VAL A 125 5.50 12.55 -12.97
CA VAL A 125 4.66 11.39 -12.71
C VAL A 125 4.27 11.36 -11.23
N PRO A 126 2.97 11.36 -10.88
CA PRO A 126 2.51 11.21 -9.50
C PRO A 126 2.83 9.81 -8.96
N GLY A 127 3.31 9.76 -7.72
CA GLY A 127 3.69 8.51 -7.05
C GLY A 127 3.02 8.33 -5.68
N HIS A 128 3.51 7.34 -4.94
CA HIS A 128 3.10 7.01 -3.57
C HIS A 128 4.32 7.00 -2.63
N PRO A 129 4.10 7.10 -1.30
CA PRO A 129 2.82 7.27 -0.59
C PRO A 129 2.17 8.64 -0.84
N VAL A 130 0.84 8.67 -0.89
CA VAL A 130 0.06 9.92 -0.89
C VAL A 130 -0.44 10.18 0.52
N VAL A 131 -0.31 11.42 1.01
CA VAL A 131 -0.81 11.81 2.34
C VAL A 131 -1.84 12.91 2.21
N PHE A 132 -2.90 12.82 3.03
CA PHE A 132 -3.95 13.83 3.11
C PHE A 132 -4.50 13.97 4.53
N ASP A 133 -5.12 15.12 4.82
CA ASP A 133 -5.65 15.44 6.14
C ASP A 133 -7.06 14.87 6.39
N ALA A 134 -7.54 15.08 7.62
CA ALA A 134 -8.86 14.61 8.06
C ALA A 134 -10.02 15.25 7.26
N ALA A 135 -9.86 16.48 6.74
CA ALA A 135 -10.90 17.14 5.95
C ALA A 135 -11.10 16.39 4.61
N VAL A 136 -10.03 16.04 3.91
CA VAL A 136 -10.09 15.22 2.68
C VAL A 136 -10.69 13.84 2.97
N ARG A 137 -10.33 13.21 4.10
CA ARG A 137 -10.97 11.96 4.54
C ARG A 137 -12.49 12.12 4.67
N ALA A 138 -12.93 13.19 5.32
CA ALA A 138 -14.37 13.47 5.49
C ALA A 138 -15.08 13.65 4.16
N ASP A 139 -14.50 14.43 3.24
CA ASP A 139 -15.03 14.65 1.89
C ASP A 139 -15.17 13.33 1.12
N LEU A 140 -14.11 12.49 1.11
CA LEU A 140 -14.15 11.20 0.46
C LEU A 140 -15.23 10.30 1.04
N LEU A 141 -15.36 10.23 2.37
CA LEU A 141 -16.39 9.42 3.02
C LEU A 141 -17.82 9.93 2.76
N ALA A 142 -17.99 11.23 2.53
CA ALA A 142 -19.27 11.84 2.18
C ALA A 142 -19.67 11.65 0.71
N ALA A 143 -18.72 11.30 -0.16
CA ALA A 143 -18.93 11.11 -1.60
C ALA A 143 -18.58 9.68 -2.06
N PRO A 144 -19.45 8.68 -1.80
CA PRO A 144 -19.22 7.30 -2.23
C PRO A 144 -18.93 7.22 -3.73
N GLY A 145 -17.96 6.37 -4.11
CA GLY A 145 -17.51 6.22 -5.50
C GLY A 145 -16.47 7.26 -5.95
N THR A 146 -16.21 8.29 -5.13
CA THR A 146 -15.15 9.27 -5.43
C THR A 146 -13.81 8.77 -4.92
N GLY A 147 -12.89 8.47 -5.83
CA GLY A 147 -11.51 8.13 -5.50
C GLY A 147 -10.64 9.36 -5.23
N LEU A 148 -9.50 9.16 -4.57
CA LEU A 148 -8.56 10.24 -4.25
C LEU A 148 -8.05 10.97 -5.53
N ARG A 149 -7.89 10.25 -6.65
CA ARG A 149 -7.50 10.84 -7.93
C ARG A 149 -8.55 11.83 -8.43
N GLN A 150 -9.84 11.48 -8.34
CA GLN A 150 -10.94 12.35 -8.76
C GLN A 150 -11.07 13.56 -7.83
N TRP A 151 -10.96 13.33 -6.51
CA TRP A 151 -10.96 14.43 -5.52
C TRP A 151 -9.85 15.44 -5.82
N ARG A 152 -8.63 14.99 -6.08
CA ARG A 152 -7.49 15.84 -6.42
C ARG A 152 -7.71 16.63 -7.71
N ALA A 153 -8.32 16.02 -8.72
CA ALA A 153 -8.63 16.70 -9.99
C ALA A 153 -9.65 17.84 -9.78
N ALA A 154 -10.61 17.64 -8.87
CA ALA A 154 -11.58 18.65 -8.51
C ALA A 154 -11.00 19.76 -7.58
N HIS A 155 -9.90 19.46 -6.85
CA HIS A 155 -9.29 20.36 -5.87
C HIS A 155 -7.78 20.59 -6.14
N PRO A 156 -7.41 21.15 -7.32
CA PRO A 156 -6.00 21.31 -7.68
C PRO A 156 -5.25 22.27 -6.72
N GLN A 157 -5.96 23.27 -6.19
CA GLN A 157 -5.38 24.23 -5.23
C GLN A 157 -5.12 23.62 -3.84
N ALA A 158 -5.83 22.58 -3.46
CA ALA A 158 -5.63 21.85 -2.20
C ALA A 158 -4.56 20.73 -2.35
N THR A 159 -4.16 20.39 -3.57
CA THR A 159 -3.17 19.36 -3.86
C THR A 159 -1.78 19.99 -4.01
N LEU A 160 -0.80 19.44 -3.29
CA LEU A 160 0.61 19.80 -3.36
C LEU A 160 1.38 18.70 -4.10
N PRO A 161 1.80 18.89 -5.35
CA PRO A 161 2.82 18.05 -5.96
C PRO A 161 4.15 18.30 -5.24
N TRP A 162 4.69 17.26 -4.61
CA TRP A 162 6.01 17.31 -3.98
C TRP A 162 7.04 16.73 -4.95
N VAL A 163 7.74 17.61 -5.65
CA VAL A 163 8.73 17.22 -6.67
C VAL A 163 9.96 16.68 -5.98
N VAL A 164 10.33 15.45 -6.32
CA VAL A 164 11.49 14.74 -5.78
C VAL A 164 12.20 13.96 -6.89
N ASP A 165 13.49 13.76 -6.71
CA ASP A 165 14.33 12.93 -7.57
C ASP A 165 14.58 11.56 -6.93
N ASN A 166 13.49 10.87 -6.59
CA ASN A 166 13.56 9.54 -5.97
C ASN A 166 12.59 8.58 -6.67
N PRO A 167 13.09 7.69 -7.54
CA PRO A 167 12.27 6.78 -8.33
C PRO A 167 11.49 5.76 -7.51
N HIS A 168 11.79 5.57 -6.21
CA HIS A 168 11.06 4.65 -5.35
C HIS A 168 9.55 4.94 -5.34
N HIS A 169 9.18 6.22 -5.45
CA HIS A 169 7.79 6.67 -5.37
C HIS A 169 6.93 6.29 -6.58
N THR A 170 7.54 5.91 -7.69
CA THR A 170 6.83 5.62 -8.95
C THR A 170 7.16 4.24 -9.52
N ARG A 171 7.89 3.40 -8.80
CA ARG A 171 8.31 2.09 -9.29
C ARG A 171 7.46 0.98 -8.70
N ASP A 172 6.50 0.52 -9.48
CA ASP A 172 5.63 -0.60 -9.17
C ASP A 172 6.17 -1.90 -9.82
N LEU A 173 5.76 -3.06 -9.32
CA LEU A 173 6.04 -4.36 -9.95
C LEU A 173 4.77 -4.90 -10.61
N ASP A 174 4.64 -4.74 -11.92
CA ASP A 174 3.47 -5.19 -12.68
C ASP A 174 3.73 -6.46 -13.48
N THR A 175 4.92 -6.64 -13.97
CA THR A 175 5.33 -7.71 -14.88
C THR A 175 6.48 -8.55 -14.30
N PRO A 176 6.72 -9.78 -14.81
CA PRO A 176 7.93 -10.53 -14.48
C PRO A 176 9.22 -9.79 -14.82
N GLU A 177 9.22 -9.02 -15.91
CA GLU A 177 10.34 -8.21 -16.36
C GLU A 177 10.70 -7.11 -15.36
N ASP A 178 9.69 -6.56 -14.63
CA ASP A 178 9.93 -5.59 -13.56
C ASP A 178 10.70 -6.24 -12.40
N VAL A 179 10.37 -7.50 -12.07
CA VAL A 179 11.08 -8.26 -11.03
C VAL A 179 12.54 -8.51 -11.43
N GLU A 180 12.79 -8.92 -12.68
CA GLU A 180 14.14 -9.11 -13.20
C GLU A 180 14.95 -7.82 -13.20
N THR A 181 14.30 -6.72 -13.58
CA THR A 181 14.88 -5.39 -13.58
C THR A 181 15.20 -4.93 -12.15
N LEU A 182 14.28 -5.13 -11.21
CA LEU A 182 14.53 -4.86 -9.80
C LEU A 182 15.74 -5.64 -9.28
N ALA A 183 15.78 -6.94 -9.53
CA ALA A 183 16.89 -7.80 -9.10
C ALA A 183 18.24 -7.35 -9.69
N ARG A 184 18.26 -6.97 -10.96
CA ARG A 184 19.46 -6.47 -11.66
C ARG A 184 19.94 -5.13 -11.10
N ASP A 185 19.03 -4.18 -10.90
CA ASP A 185 19.36 -2.82 -10.48
C ASP A 185 19.80 -2.76 -9.01
N THR A 186 19.25 -3.63 -8.16
CA THR A 186 19.49 -3.61 -6.71
C THR A 186 20.45 -4.69 -6.24
N GLY A 187 20.65 -5.75 -7.02
CA GLY A 187 21.34 -6.97 -6.58
C GLY A 187 20.49 -7.82 -5.60
N TRP A 188 19.20 -7.52 -5.46
CA TRP A 188 18.33 -8.22 -4.53
C TRP A 188 17.88 -9.57 -5.10
N THR A 189 17.71 -10.56 -4.20
CA THR A 189 17.04 -11.81 -4.55
C THR A 189 15.55 -11.63 -4.46
N CYS A 190 14.84 -12.00 -5.54
CA CYS A 190 13.40 -11.98 -5.61
C CYS A 190 12.90 -13.40 -5.89
N ARG A 191 12.00 -13.92 -5.07
CA ARG A 191 11.39 -15.24 -5.27
C ARG A 191 9.93 -15.25 -4.81
N TRP A 192 9.14 -16.11 -5.42
CA TRP A 192 7.80 -16.37 -4.92
C TRP A 192 7.88 -17.32 -3.72
N PRO A 193 7.02 -17.13 -2.69
CA PRO A 193 6.90 -18.11 -1.62
C PRO A 193 6.52 -19.46 -2.22
N GLU A 194 7.07 -20.53 -1.67
CA GLU A 194 6.67 -21.89 -2.04
C GLU A 194 5.16 -22.02 -1.76
N ALA A 195 4.42 -22.59 -2.72
CA ALA A 195 3.02 -22.90 -2.50
C ALA A 195 2.98 -23.83 -1.27
N ALA A 196 2.20 -23.48 -0.25
CA ALA A 196 1.98 -24.37 0.90
C ALA A 196 1.57 -25.71 0.32
N SER A 197 2.41 -26.72 0.48
CA SER A 197 2.16 -28.07 -0.02
C SER A 197 0.85 -28.51 0.61
N GLY A 198 -0.19 -28.61 -0.21
CA GLY A 198 -1.50 -29.07 0.23
C GLY A 198 -1.31 -30.37 0.97
N VAL A 199 -1.78 -30.42 2.21
CA VAL A 199 -1.92 -31.68 2.94
C VAL A 199 -2.83 -32.54 2.08
N ASN A 200 -2.22 -33.47 1.37
CA ASN A 200 -2.89 -34.50 0.64
C ASN A 200 -3.55 -35.41 1.69
N THR A 201 -4.79 -35.07 2.05
CA THR A 201 -5.63 -36.02 2.78
C THR A 201 -6.10 -37.04 1.75
N ASP A 202 -5.27 -38.05 1.59
CA ASP A 202 -5.63 -39.28 0.88
C ASP A 202 -6.79 -39.93 1.65
N PRO A 203 -7.97 -40.07 1.07
CA PRO A 203 -9.04 -40.87 1.68
C PRO A 203 -8.82 -42.31 1.20
N ALA A 204 -7.80 -42.99 1.70
CA ALA A 204 -7.68 -44.41 1.47
C ALA A 204 -7.91 -45.17 2.78
N GLY A 205 -8.93 -45.97 2.80
CA GLY A 205 -8.98 -47.03 3.77
C GLY A 205 -10.36 -47.57 4.06
N THR A 206 -10.83 -48.47 3.18
CA THR A 206 -11.78 -49.58 3.43
C THR A 206 -13.10 -49.26 4.05
#